data_8dbc1da97d3e99623acabefbc051670e
#
_entry.id   8dbc1da97d3e99623acabefbc051670e
#
_cell.length_a   1.000
_cell.length_b   1.000
_cell.length_c   1.000
_cell.angle_alpha   90.00
_cell.angle_beta   90.00
_cell.angle_gamma   90.00
#
_symmetry.space_group_name_H-M   'P 1'
#
loop_
_entity.id
_entity.type
_entity.pdbx_description
1 polymer ?
#
loop_
_entity_poly.entity_id
_entity_poly.type
_entity_poly.pdbx_seq_one_letter_code
_entity_poly.pdbx_strand_id
1 'polypeptide(L)'
;MRNKVLIIMILAAALLFAAGCSEILTPVRPSSSTCVPAPGPTVTLPPGKTVTVQVNEKDTSYATITVIFSGGEGQIATKDIVVRVTRADGEVVIEHLPAEKGAELIIQGTKDTDRIEVYVTLNTGDTYKIMDQLLPYRTRG
;
A
#
# COMPACT_ATOMS: atom_id res chain seq x y z
N MET A 1 -47.25 -35.90 -41.31
CA MET A 1 -46.28 -36.78 -40.65
C MET A 1 -44.86 -36.20 -40.60
N ARG A 2 -44.53 -35.21 -41.39
CA ARG A 2 -43.17 -34.61 -41.41
C ARG A 2 -42.76 -33.79 -40.15
N ASN A 3 -43.78 -33.18 -39.49
CA ASN A 3 -43.47 -32.32 -38.31
C ASN A 3 -43.24 -33.11 -37.00
N LYS A 4 -43.74 -34.36 -36.91
CA LYS A 4 -43.56 -35.21 -35.73
C LYS A 4 -42.13 -35.79 -35.66
N VAL A 5 -41.54 -36.05 -36.81
CA VAL A 5 -40.15 -36.57 -36.90
C VAL A 5 -39.15 -35.49 -36.57
N LEU A 6 -39.43 -34.22 -36.94
CA LEU A 6 -38.56 -33.09 -36.66
C LEU A 6 -38.50 -32.75 -35.15
N ILE A 7 -39.66 -32.90 -34.45
CA ILE A 7 -39.73 -32.62 -32.99
C ILE A 7 -38.98 -33.70 -32.20
N ILE A 8 -39.00 -34.96 -32.65
CA ILE A 8 -38.27 -36.05 -31.98
C ILE A 8 -36.75 -35.88 -32.16
N MET A 9 -36.32 -35.39 -33.32
CA MET A 9 -34.89 -35.11 -33.56
C MET A 9 -34.35 -33.96 -32.70
N ILE A 10 -35.16 -32.94 -32.41
CA ILE A 10 -34.77 -31.80 -31.56
C ILE A 10 -34.73 -32.21 -30.08
N LEU A 11 -35.59 -33.14 -29.64
CA LEU A 11 -35.57 -33.63 -28.25
C LEU A 11 -34.36 -34.54 -27.95
N ALA A 12 -33.84 -35.25 -28.96
CA ALA A 12 -32.67 -36.13 -28.79
C ALA A 12 -31.34 -35.35 -28.70
N ALA A 13 -31.27 -34.12 -29.22
CA ALA A 13 -30.07 -33.29 -29.18
C ALA A 13 -29.90 -32.55 -27.83
N ALA A 14 -30.94 -32.47 -27.01
CA ALA A 14 -30.90 -31.72 -25.73
C ALA A 14 -30.41 -32.56 -24.53
N LEU A 15 -30.16 -33.85 -24.70
CA LEU A 15 -29.81 -34.77 -23.60
C LEU A 15 -28.30 -35.09 -23.48
N LEU A 16 -27.43 -34.46 -24.25
CA LEU A 16 -25.99 -34.76 -24.30
C LEU A 16 -25.08 -33.67 -23.67
N PHE A 17 -25.64 -32.66 -23.00
CA PHE A 17 -24.89 -31.61 -22.34
C PHE A 17 -25.02 -31.61 -20.80
N ALA A 18 -25.21 -32.76 -20.18
CA ALA A 18 -25.16 -32.90 -18.73
C ALA A 18 -23.94 -33.71 -18.30
N ALA A 19 -22.75 -33.40 -18.83
CA ALA A 19 -21.51 -33.72 -18.19
C ALA A 19 -21.11 -32.50 -17.33
N GLY A 20 -21.77 -32.39 -16.17
CA GLY A 20 -21.45 -31.41 -15.19
C GLY A 20 -20.02 -31.59 -14.70
N CYS A 21 -19.12 -30.67 -14.98
CA CYS A 21 -17.99 -30.44 -14.16
C CYS A 21 -18.51 -29.98 -12.78
N SER A 22 -18.51 -30.92 -11.83
CA SER A 22 -18.61 -30.58 -10.43
C SER A 22 -17.28 -29.92 -10.07
N GLU A 23 -17.14 -28.62 -10.36
CA GLU A 23 -16.15 -27.79 -9.69
C GLU A 23 -16.56 -27.77 -8.22
N ILE A 24 -15.82 -28.54 -7.43
CA ILE A 24 -15.79 -28.40 -5.99
C ILE A 24 -15.31 -26.97 -5.73
N LEU A 25 -16.23 -26.05 -5.55
CA LEU A 25 -15.98 -24.75 -4.96
C LEU A 25 -15.52 -25.01 -3.53
N THR A 26 -14.24 -25.33 -3.36
CA THR A 26 -13.60 -25.10 -2.08
C THR A 26 -13.73 -23.60 -1.83
N PRO A 27 -14.31 -23.15 -0.71
CA PRO A 27 -14.26 -21.76 -0.35
C PRO A 27 -12.79 -21.42 -0.18
N VAL A 28 -12.18 -20.82 -1.20
CA VAL A 28 -10.92 -20.12 -1.06
C VAL A 28 -11.22 -19.04 -0.04
N ARG A 29 -10.87 -19.31 1.22
CA ARG A 29 -10.74 -18.27 2.23
C ARG A 29 -9.88 -17.21 1.57
N PRO A 30 -10.35 -15.96 1.43
CA PRO A 30 -9.44 -14.90 1.06
C PRO A 30 -8.42 -14.84 2.19
N SER A 31 -7.26 -15.45 1.98
CA SER A 31 -6.08 -15.07 2.71
C SER A 31 -5.98 -13.59 2.40
N SER A 32 -6.16 -12.76 3.41
CA SER A 32 -5.83 -11.34 3.36
C SER A 32 -4.32 -11.28 3.11
N SER A 33 -3.93 -11.56 1.87
CA SER A 33 -2.60 -11.25 1.41
C SER A 33 -2.55 -9.73 1.45
N THR A 34 -1.97 -9.22 2.51
CA THR A 34 -1.55 -7.84 2.65
C THR A 34 -0.83 -7.47 1.36
N CYS A 35 -1.53 -6.77 0.46
CA CYS A 35 -1.01 -6.36 -0.84
C CYS A 35 -0.06 -5.16 -0.70
N VAL A 36 0.67 -5.08 0.41
CA VAL A 36 1.67 -4.04 0.61
C VAL A 36 2.94 -4.45 -0.13
N PRO A 37 3.36 -3.71 -1.15
CA PRO A 37 4.58 -4.03 -1.89
C PRO A 37 5.81 -4.02 -0.98
N ALA A 38 6.79 -4.88 -1.26
CA ALA A 38 8.05 -4.87 -0.55
C ALA A 38 8.76 -3.50 -0.70
N PRO A 39 9.55 -3.07 0.31
CA PRO A 39 10.34 -1.86 0.22
C PRO A 39 11.30 -1.89 -0.96
N GLY A 40 11.41 -0.76 -1.65
CA GLY A 40 12.33 -0.57 -2.76
C GLY A 40 13.60 0.18 -2.34
N PRO A 41 14.51 0.43 -3.28
CA PRO A 41 15.75 1.15 -2.99
C PRO A 41 15.49 2.59 -2.55
N THR A 42 16.33 3.08 -1.66
CA THR A 42 16.39 4.48 -1.24
C THR A 42 17.64 5.15 -1.77
N VAL A 43 17.63 6.47 -1.83
CA VAL A 43 18.75 7.28 -2.33
C VAL A 43 19.21 8.23 -1.24
N THR A 44 20.53 8.40 -1.12
CA THR A 44 21.13 9.37 -0.20
C THR A 44 21.07 10.78 -0.81
N LEU A 45 20.74 11.77 -0.01
CA LEU A 45 20.77 13.17 -0.42
C LEU A 45 22.21 13.63 -0.69
N PRO A 46 22.41 14.62 -1.57
CA PRO A 46 23.73 15.19 -1.83
C PRO A 46 24.39 15.75 -0.56
N PRO A 47 25.72 15.75 -0.50
CA PRO A 47 26.45 16.34 0.62
C PRO A 47 26.03 17.79 0.88
N GLY A 48 25.91 18.16 2.17
CA GLY A 48 25.45 19.49 2.58
C GLY A 48 23.95 19.75 2.40
N LYS A 49 23.18 18.75 1.93
CA LYS A 49 21.72 18.81 1.78
C LYS A 49 21.01 17.71 2.54
N THR A 50 21.68 17.12 3.51
CA THR A 50 21.16 16.00 4.29
C THR A 50 20.08 16.47 5.26
N VAL A 51 18.95 15.77 5.28
CA VAL A 51 17.86 15.95 6.24
C VAL A 51 17.51 14.63 6.90
N THR A 52 16.99 14.70 8.10
CA THR A 52 16.58 13.53 8.89
C THR A 52 15.08 13.58 9.13
N VAL A 53 14.40 12.53 8.72
CA VAL A 53 12.99 12.28 9.03
C VAL A 53 12.93 11.03 9.91
N GLN A 54 12.22 11.11 11.01
CA GLN A 54 12.00 9.99 11.92
C GLN A 54 10.57 9.48 11.75
N VAL A 55 10.41 8.17 11.72
CA VAL A 55 9.13 7.51 11.70
C VAL A 55 9.03 6.67 12.96
N ASN A 56 8.06 6.98 13.79
CA ASN A 56 7.83 6.24 15.02
C ASN A 56 7.08 4.92 14.73
N GLU A 57 7.22 3.96 15.65
CA GLU A 57 6.37 2.77 15.63
C GLU A 57 4.89 3.17 15.72
N LYS A 58 4.02 2.35 15.17
CA LYS A 58 2.58 2.60 15.24
C LYS A 58 2.08 2.65 16.67
N ASP A 59 1.18 3.57 16.95
CA ASP A 59 0.48 3.61 18.22
C ASP A 59 -0.30 2.31 18.46
N THR A 60 -0.19 1.77 19.66
CA THR A 60 -0.80 0.48 20.01
C THR A 60 -2.31 0.50 20.18
N SER A 61 -2.91 1.69 20.29
CA SER A 61 -4.35 1.86 20.49
C SER A 61 -5.06 2.19 19.18
N TYR A 62 -4.50 3.12 18.44
CA TYR A 62 -5.15 3.71 17.26
C TYR A 62 -4.46 3.33 15.93
N ALA A 63 -3.31 2.64 15.99
CA ALA A 63 -2.50 2.29 14.80
C ALA A 63 -2.04 3.53 13.99
N THR A 64 -1.95 4.69 14.62
CA THR A 64 -1.45 5.91 13.98
C THR A 64 0.06 5.87 13.79
N ILE A 65 0.52 6.47 12.71
CA ILE A 65 1.93 6.59 12.33
C ILE A 65 2.31 8.04 12.54
N THR A 66 3.31 8.31 13.37
CA THR A 66 3.84 9.65 13.58
C THR A 66 5.16 9.80 12.83
N VAL A 67 5.23 10.81 11.99
CA VAL A 67 6.41 11.19 11.21
C VAL A 67 6.90 12.54 11.67
N ILE A 68 8.19 12.64 12.02
CA ILE A 68 8.77 13.86 12.60
C ILE A 68 9.93 14.32 11.73
N PHE A 69 9.96 15.59 11.37
CA PHE A 69 11.09 16.21 10.72
C PHE A 69 12.13 16.68 11.77
N SER A 70 13.25 16.01 11.84
CA SER A 70 14.31 16.31 12.81
C SER A 70 15.26 17.43 12.35
N GLY A 71 15.11 17.88 11.10
CA GLY A 71 15.99 18.90 10.51
C GLY A 71 17.22 18.29 9.85
N GLY A 72 18.23 19.10 9.62
CA GLY A 72 19.51 18.73 9.02
C GLY A 72 20.11 19.90 8.24
N GLU A 73 21.33 19.70 7.73
CA GLU A 73 22.05 20.73 6.96
C GLU A 73 21.28 21.17 5.71
N GLY A 74 20.50 20.25 5.13
CA GLY A 74 19.70 20.48 3.94
C GLY A 74 18.34 21.12 4.18
N GLN A 75 17.99 21.50 5.41
CA GLN A 75 16.66 22.04 5.72
C GLN A 75 16.30 23.25 4.86
N ILE A 76 17.22 24.20 4.70
CA ILE A 76 17.02 25.43 3.90
C ILE A 76 16.88 25.10 2.40
N ALA A 77 17.50 24.01 1.95
CA ALA A 77 17.43 23.55 0.57
C ALA A 77 16.22 22.64 0.31
N THR A 78 15.46 22.25 1.34
CA THR A 78 14.30 21.40 1.21
C THR A 78 13.08 22.24 0.84
N LYS A 79 12.48 21.93 -0.29
CA LYS A 79 11.27 22.58 -0.79
C LYS A 79 9.99 21.90 -0.27
N ASP A 80 9.99 20.56 -0.27
CA ASP A 80 8.82 19.77 0.09
C ASP A 80 9.23 18.39 0.61
N ILE A 81 8.43 17.85 1.52
CA ILE A 81 8.61 16.49 2.04
C ILE A 81 7.27 15.79 1.90
N VAL A 82 7.22 14.78 1.06
CA VAL A 82 6.03 13.97 0.81
C VAL A 82 6.16 12.65 1.54
N VAL A 83 5.17 12.34 2.36
CA VAL A 83 5.03 11.06 3.05
C VAL A 83 3.91 10.27 2.39
N ARG A 84 4.24 9.11 1.87
CA ARG A 84 3.30 8.18 1.25
C ARG A 84 3.16 6.94 2.12
N VAL A 85 1.95 6.62 2.53
CA VAL A 85 1.65 5.40 3.28
C VAL A 85 0.75 4.52 2.42
N THR A 86 1.23 3.33 2.11
CA THR A 86 0.42 2.26 1.51
C THR A 86 -0.08 1.37 2.63
N ARG A 87 -1.37 1.41 2.90
CA ARG A 87 -2.02 0.68 3.98
C ARG A 87 -2.24 -0.78 3.58
N ALA A 88 -2.36 -1.64 4.59
CA ALA A 88 -2.62 -3.07 4.38
C ALA A 88 -3.95 -3.35 3.68
N ASP A 89 -4.93 -2.44 3.77
CA ASP A 89 -6.21 -2.51 3.08
C ASP A 89 -6.13 -2.07 1.59
N GLY A 90 -4.94 -1.64 1.13
CA GLY A 90 -4.69 -1.18 -0.24
C GLY A 90 -4.91 0.32 -0.45
N GLU A 91 -5.39 1.05 0.55
CA GLU A 91 -5.50 2.51 0.48
C GLU A 91 -4.12 3.16 0.49
N VAL A 92 -3.95 4.21 -0.31
CA VAL A 92 -2.72 5.00 -0.36
C VAL A 92 -3.02 6.40 0.13
N VAL A 93 -2.36 6.78 1.22
CA VAL A 93 -2.44 8.12 1.81
C VAL A 93 -1.17 8.88 1.46
N ILE A 94 -1.31 10.10 0.96
CA ILE A 94 -0.20 10.99 0.61
C ILE A 94 -0.40 12.30 1.35
N GLU A 95 0.59 12.65 2.18
CA GLU A 95 0.55 13.84 3.01
C GLU A 95 1.87 14.61 2.90
N HIS A 96 1.83 15.90 3.17
CA HIS A 96 3.00 16.78 3.15
C HIS A 96 3.46 17.08 4.57
N LEU A 97 4.72 16.82 4.85
CA LEU A 97 5.35 17.16 6.13
C LEU A 97 6.07 18.50 5.97
N PRO A 98 5.75 19.51 6.80
CA PRO A 98 6.48 20.79 6.76
C PRO A 98 7.97 20.60 6.98
N ALA A 99 8.80 21.31 6.19
CA ALA A 99 10.26 21.27 6.31
C ALA A 99 10.76 22.16 7.48
N GLU A 100 10.06 22.11 8.60
CA GLU A 100 10.37 22.83 9.83
C GLU A 100 10.82 21.85 10.90
N LYS A 101 11.94 22.14 11.55
CA LYS A 101 12.48 21.28 12.61
C LYS A 101 11.47 21.10 13.75
N GLY A 102 11.12 19.85 14.03
CA GLY A 102 10.12 19.49 15.02
C GLY A 102 8.69 19.40 14.47
N ALA A 103 8.48 19.63 13.17
CA ALA A 103 7.18 19.40 12.55
C ALA A 103 6.80 17.92 12.64
N GLU A 104 5.55 17.67 13.00
CA GLU A 104 5.00 16.33 13.15
C GLU A 104 3.80 16.15 12.21
N LEU A 105 3.70 14.95 11.65
CA LEU A 105 2.59 14.52 10.82
C LEU A 105 2.06 13.21 11.38
N ILE A 106 0.75 13.14 11.62
CA ILE A 106 0.09 11.95 12.13
C ILE A 106 -0.80 11.38 11.03
N ILE A 107 -0.53 10.16 10.62
CA ILE A 107 -1.28 9.46 9.56
C ILE A 107 -1.97 8.24 10.16
N GLN A 108 -3.23 8.01 9.77
CA GLN A 108 -3.95 6.82 10.17
C GLN A 108 -3.45 5.59 9.40
N GLY A 109 -2.85 4.66 10.11
CA GLY A 109 -2.46 3.35 9.59
C GLY A 109 -3.51 2.26 9.89
N THR A 110 -3.13 1.00 9.63
CA THR A 110 -3.93 -0.20 9.92
C THR A 110 -3.34 -1.01 11.08
N LYS A 111 -4.10 -1.95 11.60
CA LYS A 111 -3.62 -2.94 12.59
C LYS A 111 -2.85 -4.11 11.98
N ASP A 112 -2.42 -3.94 10.72
CA ASP A 112 -1.58 -4.88 9.98
C ASP A 112 -0.27 -4.20 9.61
N THR A 113 0.47 -4.75 8.66
CA THR A 113 1.71 -4.13 8.18
C THR A 113 1.40 -3.11 7.08
N ASP A 114 1.72 -1.84 7.30
CA ASP A 114 1.67 -0.79 6.30
C ASP A 114 3.08 -0.51 5.77
N ARG A 115 3.18 0.14 4.60
CA ARG A 115 4.45 0.60 4.03
C ARG A 115 4.49 2.11 4.03
N ILE A 116 5.60 2.67 4.48
CA ILE A 116 5.84 4.10 4.44
C ILE A 116 7.02 4.43 3.52
N GLU A 117 6.83 5.41 2.68
CA GLU A 117 7.84 5.98 1.80
C GLU A 117 7.94 7.47 2.08
N VAL A 118 9.16 8.01 2.16
CA VAL A 118 9.40 9.43 2.35
C VAL A 118 10.23 9.98 1.21
N TYR A 119 9.72 11.01 0.58
CA TYR A 119 10.34 11.70 -0.55
C TYR A 119 10.68 13.13 -0.15
N VAL A 120 11.88 13.55 -0.44
CA VAL A 120 12.35 14.93 -0.22
C VAL A 120 12.62 15.58 -1.55
N THR A 121 11.97 16.70 -1.80
CA THR A 121 12.20 17.54 -2.98
C THR A 121 13.04 18.73 -2.57
N LEU A 122 14.15 18.91 -3.25
CA LEU A 122 15.05 20.06 -3.03
C LEU A 122 14.58 21.27 -3.86
N ASN A 123 15.07 22.45 -3.50
CA ASN A 123 14.83 23.70 -4.25
C ASN A 123 15.41 23.68 -5.67
N THR A 124 16.30 22.73 -5.98
CA THR A 124 16.78 22.45 -7.35
C THR A 124 15.72 21.77 -8.23
N GLY A 125 14.65 21.23 -7.63
CA GLY A 125 13.60 20.48 -8.29
C GLY A 125 13.80 18.96 -8.28
N ASP A 126 14.95 18.50 -7.78
CA ASP A 126 15.23 17.06 -7.67
C ASP A 126 14.49 16.44 -6.49
N THR A 127 13.92 15.24 -6.70
CA THR A 127 13.20 14.49 -5.66
C THR A 127 13.95 13.20 -5.34
N TYR A 128 14.13 12.94 -4.07
CA TYR A 128 14.88 11.81 -3.54
C TYR A 128 13.98 10.97 -2.60
N LYS A 129 13.90 9.68 -2.84
CA LYS A 129 13.26 8.74 -1.89
C LYS A 129 14.30 8.40 -0.81
N ILE A 130 14.14 8.99 0.36
CA ILE A 130 15.11 8.85 1.46
C ILE A 130 14.76 7.72 2.43
N MET A 131 13.49 7.29 2.44
CA MET A 131 13.01 6.21 3.32
C MET A 131 11.98 5.36 2.61
N ASP A 132 12.03 4.05 2.85
CA ASP A 132 11.08 3.08 2.36
C ASP A 132 11.12 1.85 3.28
N GLN A 133 10.11 1.67 4.11
CA GLN A 133 10.09 0.61 5.10
C GLN A 133 8.68 0.09 5.39
N LEU A 134 8.62 -1.13 5.91
CA LEU A 134 7.41 -1.72 6.44
C LEU A 134 7.23 -1.35 7.91
N LEU A 135 6.03 -0.99 8.29
CA LEU A 135 5.63 -0.68 9.65
C LEU A 135 4.63 -1.73 10.14
N PRO A 136 5.10 -2.77 10.84
CA PRO A 136 4.21 -3.75 11.44
C PRO A 136 3.45 -3.13 12.62
N TYR A 137 2.23 -3.59 12.84
CA TYR A 137 1.50 -3.27 14.05
C TYR A 137 1.93 -4.24 15.16
N ARG A 138 2.31 -3.71 16.32
CA ARG A 138 2.71 -4.48 17.48
C ARG A 138 1.77 -4.18 18.63
N THR A 139 1.09 -5.20 19.14
CA THR A 139 0.37 -5.09 20.43
C THR A 139 1.37 -5.30 21.55
N ARG A 140 1.28 -4.49 22.58
CA ARG A 140 1.96 -4.80 23.83
C ARG A 140 1.23 -5.97 24.48
N GLY A 141 1.88 -7.11 24.55
CA GLY A 141 1.43 -8.26 25.32
C GLY A 141 1.60 -8.05 26.81
#